data_aebef2c8ecab03cfb2a71555a264e9ff
#
_entry.id   aebef2c8ecab03cfb2a71555a264e9ff
#
_cell.length_a   1.000
_cell.length_b   1.000
_cell.length_c   1.000
_cell.angle_alpha   90.00
_cell.angle_beta   90.00
_cell.angle_gamma   90.00
#
_symmetry.space_group_name_H-M   'P 1'
#
loop_
_entity.id
_entity.type
_entity.pdbx_description
1 polymer ?
#
loop_
_entity_poly.entity_id
_entity_poly.type
_entity_poly.pdbx_seq_one_letter_code
_entity_poly.pdbx_strand_id
1 'polypeptide(L)'
;MRFGRLLFVVALTHVSVPALADEFMAVTPTGAAEMLFPNHATEVVGKLSNKCIDARWTVISSTPTDLVCEAPMNMGQSVLGQMLLGNSYSTPPRRFFRFNVAETNGVSRVQASGWMELQMAFGQIKRTDFSGPEFQNSIFSFMSAAGGTFPVGTRFPNHVMMGFKSEDYPMGKNAALRVTEVDPGSPAEAAGIKPNDIVFSVAGKKFKQYDDYLDATAKAAQTPTYVVELMRDGKPLKVTVARAFRPDWTEVAKPAPDTTPAAAIKEVAAPSVADELAKLAKLRDDGVLTDAEFDAQKKKLLGL
;
A
#
# COMPACT_ATOMS: atom_id res chain seq x y z
N MET A 1 -74.84 -23.14 9.93
CA MET A 1 -73.66 -22.97 9.01
C MET A 1 -72.61 -22.13 9.73
N ARG A 2 -71.55 -22.78 10.20
CA ARG A 2 -70.41 -22.10 10.88
C ARG A 2 -69.28 -21.99 9.91
N PHE A 3 -68.95 -20.77 9.51
CA PHE A 3 -67.76 -20.46 8.71
C PHE A 3 -66.55 -20.39 9.62
N GLY A 4 -65.63 -21.36 9.53
CA GLY A 4 -64.34 -21.35 10.17
C GLY A 4 -63.39 -20.45 9.37
N ARG A 5 -62.89 -19.37 9.99
CA ARG A 5 -61.77 -18.55 9.44
C ARG A 5 -60.45 -19.26 9.71
N LEU A 6 -59.81 -19.74 8.63
CA LEU A 6 -58.43 -20.23 8.67
C LEU A 6 -57.52 -19.01 8.67
N LEU A 7 -56.80 -18.77 9.80
CA LEU A 7 -55.72 -17.80 9.86
C LEU A 7 -54.45 -18.49 9.33
N PHE A 8 -54.00 -18.06 8.14
CA PHE A 8 -52.67 -18.39 7.63
C PHE A 8 -51.65 -17.51 8.35
N VAL A 9 -50.89 -18.07 9.30
CA VAL A 9 -49.70 -17.46 9.86
C VAL A 9 -48.57 -17.68 8.89
N VAL A 10 -48.23 -16.66 8.08
CA VAL A 10 -47.02 -16.66 7.29
C VAL A 10 -45.85 -16.38 8.24
N ALA A 11 -45.14 -17.45 8.59
CA ALA A 11 -43.85 -17.31 9.29
C ALA A 11 -42.83 -16.71 8.34
N LEU A 12 -42.58 -15.40 8.45
CA LEU A 12 -41.42 -14.75 7.84
C LEU A 12 -40.16 -15.31 8.53
N THR A 13 -39.55 -16.31 7.93
CA THR A 13 -38.19 -16.71 8.27
C THR A 13 -37.26 -15.58 7.82
N HIS A 14 -36.81 -14.76 8.76
CA HIS A 14 -35.70 -13.83 8.53
C HIS A 14 -34.47 -14.69 8.33
N VAL A 15 -34.10 -14.91 7.06
CA VAL A 15 -32.77 -15.38 6.70
C VAL A 15 -31.86 -14.20 6.99
N SER A 16 -31.26 -14.18 8.17
CA SER A 16 -30.15 -13.30 8.49
C SER A 16 -29.00 -13.72 7.55
N VAL A 17 -28.82 -12.99 6.46
CA VAL A 17 -27.58 -13.05 5.68
C VAL A 17 -26.50 -12.58 6.66
N PRO A 18 -25.50 -13.43 7.01
CA PRO A 18 -24.40 -12.95 7.84
C PRO A 18 -23.79 -11.77 7.08
N ALA A 19 -23.71 -10.60 7.73
CA ALA A 19 -22.88 -9.52 7.24
C ALA A 19 -21.48 -10.13 7.13
N LEU A 20 -20.93 -10.14 5.92
CA LEU A 20 -19.55 -10.54 5.70
C LEU A 20 -18.71 -9.58 6.54
N ALA A 21 -18.20 -10.07 7.66
CA ALA A 21 -17.16 -9.35 8.37
C ALA A 21 -16.01 -9.21 7.37
N ASP A 22 -15.46 -8.02 7.23
CA ASP A 22 -14.27 -7.81 6.42
C ASP A 22 -13.20 -8.80 6.87
N GLU A 23 -12.71 -9.62 5.93
CA GLU A 23 -11.72 -10.64 6.23
C GLU A 23 -10.32 -10.12 5.92
N PHE A 24 -9.33 -10.52 6.71
CA PHE A 24 -7.95 -10.18 6.44
C PHE A 24 -7.48 -10.80 5.13
N MET A 25 -7.03 -9.98 4.18
CA MET A 25 -6.36 -10.45 2.97
C MET A 25 -5.05 -11.17 3.32
N ALA A 26 -4.31 -10.60 4.26
CA ALA A 26 -3.03 -11.12 4.73
C ALA A 26 -2.92 -10.97 6.25
N VAL A 27 -2.30 -11.94 6.88
CA VAL A 27 -1.93 -11.92 8.30
C VAL A 27 -0.43 -12.12 8.38
N THR A 28 0.30 -11.07 8.73
CA THR A 28 1.76 -11.10 8.89
C THR A 28 2.13 -11.88 10.16
N PRO A 29 3.38 -12.36 10.30
CA PRO A 29 3.81 -13.08 11.50
C PRO A 29 3.63 -12.30 12.80
N THR A 30 3.69 -10.98 12.74
CA THR A 30 3.51 -10.10 13.91
C THR A 30 2.05 -9.67 14.11
N GLY A 31 1.18 -9.94 13.15
CA GLY A 31 -0.20 -9.43 13.12
C GLY A 31 -0.31 -7.93 12.81
N ALA A 32 0.81 -7.24 12.61
CA ALA A 32 0.83 -5.81 12.26
C ALA A 32 0.65 -5.59 10.76
N ALA A 33 0.20 -4.39 10.38
CA ALA A 33 0.20 -3.95 8.99
C ALA A 33 1.62 -3.58 8.57
N GLU A 34 2.41 -4.57 8.11
CA GLU A 34 3.82 -4.39 7.78
C GLU A 34 4.20 -5.04 6.45
N MET A 35 5.16 -4.40 5.74
CA MET A 35 5.74 -4.92 4.51
C MET A 35 7.25 -4.67 4.47
N LEU A 36 7.95 -5.43 3.63
CA LEU A 36 9.38 -5.32 3.38
C LEU A 36 9.61 -4.64 2.02
N PHE A 37 10.63 -3.82 1.96
CA PHE A 37 11.07 -3.14 0.75
C PHE A 37 12.56 -3.44 0.51
N PRO A 38 12.96 -3.87 -0.71
CA PRO A 38 14.37 -4.11 -1.04
C PRO A 38 15.10 -2.79 -1.37
N ASN A 39 14.95 -1.80 -0.51
CA ASN A 39 15.47 -0.44 -0.70
C ASN A 39 15.90 0.15 0.66
N HIS A 40 16.78 1.14 0.62
CA HIS A 40 17.15 1.94 1.79
C HIS A 40 15.97 2.74 2.34
N ALA A 41 15.97 2.99 3.65
CA ALA A 41 14.86 3.65 4.36
C ALA A 41 14.45 5.00 3.74
N THR A 42 15.43 5.83 3.36
CA THR A 42 15.17 7.13 2.72
C THR A 42 14.47 7.00 1.38
N GLU A 43 14.82 5.99 0.57
CA GLU A 43 14.17 5.71 -0.69
C GLU A 43 12.74 5.21 -0.49
N VAL A 44 12.53 4.35 0.50
CA VAL A 44 11.20 3.83 0.86
C VAL A 44 10.28 4.96 1.33
N VAL A 45 10.78 5.86 2.19
CA VAL A 45 10.03 7.06 2.59
C VAL A 45 9.67 7.92 1.37
N GLY A 46 10.60 8.09 0.43
CA GLY A 46 10.33 8.79 -0.83
C GLY A 46 9.24 8.14 -1.67
N LYS A 47 9.27 6.81 -1.83
CA LYS A 47 8.23 6.05 -2.55
C LYS A 47 6.85 6.18 -1.89
N LEU A 48 6.80 6.03 -0.57
CA LEU A 48 5.54 6.17 0.18
C LEU A 48 5.01 7.61 0.15
N SER A 49 5.90 8.63 0.22
CA SER A 49 5.52 10.04 0.07
C SER A 49 4.90 10.31 -1.30
N ASN A 50 5.49 9.78 -2.38
CA ASN A 50 4.92 9.89 -3.72
C ASN A 50 3.54 9.23 -3.78
N LYS A 51 3.34 8.07 -3.16
CA LYS A 51 2.03 7.43 -3.07
C LYS A 51 1.02 8.25 -2.28
N CYS A 52 1.42 8.92 -1.19
CA CYS A 52 0.54 9.87 -0.51
C CYS A 52 0.09 11.00 -1.46
N ILE A 53 1.02 11.57 -2.22
CA ILE A 53 0.72 12.64 -3.20
C ILE A 53 -0.21 12.14 -4.30
N ASP A 54 0.06 10.96 -4.88
CA ASP A 54 -0.76 10.34 -5.92
C ASP A 54 -2.21 10.10 -5.42
N ALA A 55 -2.35 9.70 -4.16
CA ALA A 55 -3.64 9.52 -3.50
C ALA A 55 -4.29 10.84 -3.05
N ARG A 56 -3.68 11.99 -3.36
CA ARG A 56 -4.10 13.34 -2.91
C ARG A 56 -4.11 13.51 -1.39
N TRP A 57 -3.24 12.78 -0.70
CA TRP A 57 -3.01 12.96 0.73
C TRP A 57 -1.97 14.05 0.94
N THR A 58 -2.06 14.74 2.06
CA THR A 58 -1.09 15.76 2.46
C THR A 58 0.01 15.13 3.31
N VAL A 59 1.27 15.28 2.90
CA VAL A 59 2.41 14.88 3.73
C VAL A 59 2.55 15.88 4.88
N ILE A 60 2.35 15.42 6.10
CA ILE A 60 2.40 16.24 7.33
C ILE A 60 3.81 16.26 7.91
N SER A 61 4.48 15.11 7.91
CA SER A 61 5.85 14.95 8.41
C SER A 61 6.56 13.90 7.59
N SER A 62 7.83 14.13 7.29
CA SER A 62 8.70 13.18 6.60
C SER A 62 10.11 13.29 7.16
N THR A 63 10.63 12.17 7.68
CA THR A 63 12.02 11.99 8.11
C THR A 63 12.59 10.76 7.39
N PRO A 64 13.89 10.47 7.49
CA PRO A 64 14.46 9.27 6.88
C PRO A 64 13.82 7.94 7.30
N THR A 65 13.17 7.91 8.47
CA THR A 65 12.62 6.67 9.06
C THR A 65 11.15 6.78 9.46
N ASP A 66 10.50 7.89 9.17
CA ASP A 66 9.10 8.11 9.57
C ASP A 66 8.38 9.02 8.57
N LEU A 67 7.17 8.65 8.20
CA LEU A 67 6.30 9.41 7.32
C LEU A 67 4.91 9.48 7.92
N VAL A 68 4.31 10.67 7.95
CA VAL A 68 2.92 10.87 8.34
C VAL A 68 2.19 11.59 7.20
N CYS A 69 1.10 10.99 6.73
CA CYS A 69 0.23 11.57 5.72
C CYS A 69 -1.18 11.75 6.27
N GLU A 70 -1.82 12.87 5.93
CA GLU A 70 -3.24 13.13 6.19
C GLU A 70 -4.05 12.80 4.95
N ALA A 71 -5.00 11.89 5.07
CA ALA A 71 -5.88 11.50 3.99
C ALA A 71 -7.15 12.36 3.99
N PRO A 72 -7.61 12.85 2.82
CA PRO A 72 -8.85 13.60 2.73
C PRO A 72 -10.04 12.73 3.13
N MET A 73 -11.03 13.35 3.75
CA MET A 73 -12.33 12.73 4.02
C MET A 73 -13.38 13.38 3.14
N ASN A 74 -14.27 12.58 2.56
CA ASN A 74 -15.42 13.12 1.85
C ASN A 74 -16.45 13.69 2.85
N MET A 75 -17.36 14.56 2.36
CA MET A 75 -18.35 15.21 3.23
C MET A 75 -19.21 14.20 4.02
N GLY A 76 -19.61 13.07 3.40
CA GLY A 76 -20.40 12.04 4.07
C GLY A 76 -19.64 11.37 5.20
N GLN A 77 -18.37 11.01 4.99
CA GLN A 77 -17.50 10.43 6.02
C GLN A 77 -17.24 11.43 7.16
N SER A 78 -17.01 12.69 6.84
CA SER A 78 -16.80 13.74 7.85
C SER A 78 -18.03 13.95 8.73
N VAL A 79 -19.23 14.05 8.13
CA VAL A 79 -20.49 14.21 8.85
C VAL A 79 -20.79 12.97 9.71
N LEU A 80 -20.63 11.77 9.17
CA LEU A 80 -20.85 10.52 9.90
C LEU A 80 -19.86 10.38 11.07
N GLY A 81 -18.58 10.66 10.83
CA GLY A 81 -17.55 10.63 11.87
C GLY A 81 -17.81 11.66 12.98
N GLN A 82 -18.26 12.86 12.63
CA GLN A 82 -18.64 13.88 13.60
C GLN A 82 -19.90 13.48 14.40
N MET A 83 -20.88 12.86 13.75
CA MET A 83 -22.11 12.42 14.39
C MET A 83 -21.88 11.24 15.37
N LEU A 84 -21.01 10.29 15.00
CA LEU A 84 -20.77 9.08 15.81
C LEU A 84 -19.72 9.31 16.91
N LEU A 85 -18.71 10.13 16.68
CA LEU A 85 -17.55 10.29 17.56
C LEU A 85 -17.47 11.66 18.23
N GLY A 86 -18.12 12.66 17.66
CA GLY A 86 -18.09 14.06 18.07
C GLY A 86 -19.33 14.53 18.83
N ASN A 87 -19.45 15.83 18.94
CA ASN A 87 -20.60 16.55 19.41
C ASN A 87 -20.78 17.84 18.58
N SER A 88 -21.81 18.64 18.87
CA SER A 88 -22.13 19.86 18.13
C SER A 88 -21.01 20.92 18.11
N TYR A 89 -20.01 20.79 18.94
CA TYR A 89 -18.87 21.72 19.10
C TYR A 89 -17.54 21.12 18.61
N SER A 90 -17.55 19.92 18.02
CA SER A 90 -16.34 19.30 17.50
C SER A 90 -16.03 19.77 16.08
N THR A 91 -14.73 19.81 15.72
CA THR A 91 -14.31 20.03 14.32
C THR A 91 -14.60 18.82 13.45
N PRO A 92 -14.61 18.95 12.11
CA PRO A 92 -14.56 17.78 11.24
C PRO A 92 -13.37 16.88 11.57
N PRO A 93 -13.57 15.54 11.60
CA PRO A 93 -12.48 14.62 11.90
C PRO A 93 -11.41 14.66 10.80
N ARG A 94 -10.15 14.45 11.22
CA ARG A 94 -8.98 14.33 10.35
C ARG A 94 -8.44 12.93 10.42
N ARG A 95 -7.96 12.36 9.32
CA ARG A 95 -7.50 10.98 9.20
C ARG A 95 -6.03 10.94 8.83
N PHE A 96 -5.24 10.25 9.64
CA PHE A 96 -3.79 10.17 9.50
C PHE A 96 -3.32 8.74 9.32
N PHE A 97 -2.25 8.58 8.55
CA PHE A 97 -1.52 7.34 8.37
C PHE A 97 -0.04 7.59 8.62
N ARG A 98 0.58 6.74 9.42
CA ARG A 98 1.99 6.80 9.76
C ARG A 98 2.69 5.53 9.29
N PHE A 99 3.86 5.70 8.70
CA PHE A 99 4.74 4.64 8.23
C PHE A 99 6.07 4.76 8.95
N ASN A 100 6.33 3.83 9.88
CA ASN A 100 7.62 3.71 10.54
C ASN A 100 8.51 2.79 9.71
N VAL A 101 9.72 3.22 9.42
CA VAL A 101 10.67 2.51 8.58
C VAL A 101 11.91 2.15 9.39
N ALA A 102 12.21 0.85 9.45
CA ALA A 102 13.44 0.33 10.06
C ALA A 102 14.22 -0.44 9.00
N GLU A 103 15.49 -0.09 8.83
CA GLU A 103 16.37 -0.71 7.83
C GLU A 103 17.35 -1.67 8.47
N THR A 104 17.55 -2.81 7.79
CA THR A 104 18.58 -3.80 8.16
C THR A 104 19.14 -4.41 6.86
N ASN A 105 20.45 -4.30 6.64
CA ASN A 105 21.15 -4.88 5.50
C ASN A 105 20.53 -4.51 4.12
N GLY A 106 20.15 -3.24 3.94
CA GLY A 106 19.58 -2.75 2.69
C GLY A 106 18.11 -3.15 2.44
N VAL A 107 17.47 -3.81 3.41
CA VAL A 107 16.04 -4.12 3.38
C VAL A 107 15.35 -3.28 4.46
N SER A 108 14.35 -2.52 4.05
CA SER A 108 13.54 -1.73 4.96
C SER A 108 12.25 -2.45 5.32
N ARG A 109 11.98 -2.58 6.61
CA ARG A 109 10.70 -3.01 7.15
C ARG A 109 9.86 -1.76 7.45
N VAL A 110 8.68 -1.70 6.86
CA VAL A 110 7.71 -0.62 7.08
C VAL A 110 6.55 -1.17 7.89
N GLN A 111 6.27 -0.53 9.03
CA GLN A 111 5.08 -0.79 9.81
C GLN A 111 4.15 0.41 9.73
N ALA A 112 2.91 0.18 9.33
CA ALA A 112 1.91 1.23 9.20
C ALA A 112 0.93 1.23 10.37
N SER A 113 0.53 2.42 10.78
CA SER A 113 -0.57 2.67 11.70
C SER A 113 -1.44 3.81 11.18
N GLY A 114 -2.68 3.86 11.61
CA GLY A 114 -3.59 4.93 11.21
C GLY A 114 -4.52 5.30 12.34
N TRP A 115 -4.96 6.55 12.33
CA TRP A 115 -5.88 7.05 13.33
C TRP A 115 -6.71 8.21 12.80
N MET A 116 -7.77 8.48 13.50
CA MET A 116 -8.61 9.66 13.32
C MET A 116 -8.50 10.57 14.51
N GLU A 117 -8.41 11.86 14.28
CA GLU A 117 -8.43 12.92 15.29
C GLU A 117 -9.66 13.79 15.14
N LEU A 118 -10.24 14.15 16.28
CA LEU A 118 -11.37 15.04 16.38
C LEU A 118 -11.08 16.04 17.49
N GLN A 119 -11.12 17.32 17.19
CA GLN A 119 -10.99 18.35 18.21
C GLN A 119 -12.36 18.58 18.86
N MET A 120 -12.42 18.34 20.15
CA MET A 120 -13.59 18.53 20.99
C MET A 120 -13.67 19.97 21.52
N ALA A 121 -14.76 20.30 22.20
CA ALA A 121 -14.87 21.55 22.93
C ALA A 121 -13.66 21.76 23.86
N PHE A 122 -13.25 23.02 24.05
CA PHE A 122 -12.11 23.43 24.86
C PHE A 122 -10.74 22.94 24.36
N GLY A 123 -10.62 22.59 23.06
CA GLY A 123 -9.36 22.22 22.43
C GLY A 123 -8.85 20.80 22.73
N GLN A 124 -9.62 19.97 23.42
CA GLN A 124 -9.28 18.58 23.65
C GLN A 124 -9.27 17.80 22.32
N ILE A 125 -8.25 16.97 22.11
CA ILE A 125 -8.14 16.11 20.94
C ILE A 125 -8.55 14.69 21.34
N LYS A 126 -9.59 14.16 20.69
CA LYS A 126 -9.97 12.75 20.76
C LYS A 126 -9.33 12.03 19.59
N ARG A 127 -8.49 11.04 19.91
CA ARG A 127 -7.87 10.16 18.92
C ARG A 127 -8.52 8.78 18.98
N THR A 128 -8.75 8.20 17.79
CA THR A 128 -9.26 6.82 17.62
C THR A 128 -8.35 6.12 16.62
N ASP A 129 -7.64 5.09 17.07
CA ASP A 129 -6.75 4.31 16.21
C ASP A 129 -7.56 3.35 15.33
N PHE A 130 -7.09 3.15 14.10
CA PHE A 130 -7.70 2.20 13.17
C PHE A 130 -7.15 0.80 13.45
N SER A 131 -8.03 -0.18 13.33
CA SER A 131 -7.72 -1.59 13.51
C SER A 131 -8.62 -2.44 12.63
N GLY A 132 -8.30 -3.73 12.53
CA GLY A 132 -9.11 -4.70 11.80
C GLY A 132 -8.77 -4.82 10.31
N PRO A 133 -9.53 -5.69 9.61
CA PRO A 133 -9.25 -6.06 8.23
C PRO A 133 -9.33 -4.90 7.24
N GLU A 134 -10.33 -4.03 7.36
CA GLU A 134 -10.53 -2.89 6.47
C GLU A 134 -9.28 -1.98 6.43
N PHE A 135 -8.77 -1.63 7.61
CA PHE A 135 -7.55 -0.83 7.72
C PHE A 135 -6.34 -1.58 7.14
N GLN A 136 -6.12 -2.84 7.58
CA GLN A 136 -4.93 -3.59 7.16
C GLN A 136 -4.93 -3.86 5.64
N ASN A 137 -6.06 -4.26 5.08
CA ASN A 137 -6.18 -4.53 3.64
C ASN A 137 -5.91 -3.28 2.80
N SER A 138 -6.46 -2.13 3.19
CA SER A 138 -6.22 -0.84 2.51
C SER A 138 -4.75 -0.44 2.57
N ILE A 139 -4.11 -0.60 3.73
CA ILE A 139 -2.69 -0.27 3.91
C ILE A 139 -1.77 -1.24 3.17
N PHE A 140 -2.07 -2.54 3.15
CA PHE A 140 -1.31 -3.50 2.35
C PHE A 140 -1.39 -3.17 0.86
N SER A 141 -2.57 -2.82 0.36
CA SER A 141 -2.76 -2.36 -1.01
C SER A 141 -1.90 -1.12 -1.31
N PHE A 142 -1.93 -0.14 -0.42
CA PHE A 142 -1.15 1.10 -0.54
C PHE A 142 0.36 0.84 -0.56
N MET A 143 0.89 0.05 0.40
CA MET A 143 2.30 -0.27 0.51
C MET A 143 2.77 -1.18 -0.64
N SER A 144 1.94 -2.13 -1.08
CA SER A 144 2.23 -2.99 -2.23
C SER A 144 2.37 -2.17 -3.51
N ALA A 145 1.48 -1.19 -3.73
CA ALA A 145 1.57 -0.26 -4.86
C ALA A 145 2.82 0.63 -4.82
N ALA A 146 3.46 0.78 -3.65
CA ALA A 146 4.75 1.45 -3.50
C ALA A 146 5.96 0.51 -3.68
N GLY A 147 5.73 -0.79 -3.95
CA GLY A 147 6.76 -1.81 -4.14
C GLY A 147 7.08 -2.63 -2.88
N GLY A 148 6.20 -2.60 -1.88
CA GLY A 148 6.31 -3.45 -0.70
C GLY A 148 5.97 -4.90 -0.99
N THR A 149 6.61 -5.82 -0.27
CA THR A 149 6.37 -7.26 -0.31
C THR A 149 6.06 -7.78 1.10
N PHE A 150 5.32 -8.88 1.17
CA PHE A 150 4.96 -9.44 2.47
C PHE A 150 6.16 -10.11 3.16
N PRO A 151 6.26 -10.03 4.51
CA PRO A 151 7.25 -10.80 5.27
C PRO A 151 7.06 -12.32 5.11
N VAL A 152 8.14 -13.07 5.25
CA VAL A 152 8.08 -14.55 5.31
C VAL A 152 7.17 -15.00 6.44
N GLY A 153 6.38 -16.04 6.21
CA GLY A 153 5.39 -16.54 7.17
C GLY A 153 4.05 -15.79 7.14
N THR A 154 3.87 -14.82 6.23
CA THR A 154 2.56 -14.20 6.00
C THR A 154 1.60 -15.24 5.43
N ARG A 155 0.41 -15.32 6.02
CA ARG A 155 -0.70 -16.17 5.57
C ARG A 155 -1.75 -15.33 4.86
N PHE A 156 -2.47 -15.94 3.91
CA PHE A 156 -3.52 -15.29 3.12
C PHE A 156 -4.84 -16.02 3.31
N PRO A 157 -5.48 -15.88 4.47
CA PRO A 157 -6.74 -16.55 4.76
C PRO A 157 -7.85 -15.97 3.88
N ASN A 158 -8.74 -16.85 3.42
CA ASN A 158 -10.03 -16.49 2.84
C ASN A 158 -10.03 -15.60 1.59
N HIS A 159 -8.90 -15.43 0.91
CA HIS A 159 -8.81 -14.71 -0.36
C HIS A 159 -8.37 -15.67 -1.47
N VAL A 160 -9.11 -15.67 -2.57
CA VAL A 160 -8.77 -16.52 -3.70
C VAL A 160 -7.54 -15.99 -4.44
N MET A 161 -6.71 -16.93 -4.90
CA MET A 161 -5.66 -16.65 -5.87
C MET A 161 -6.28 -16.77 -7.27
N MET A 162 -6.26 -15.69 -8.05
CA MET A 162 -6.73 -15.75 -9.42
C MET A 162 -5.66 -16.26 -10.39
N GLY A 163 -4.39 -15.92 -10.13
CA GLY A 163 -3.25 -16.38 -10.92
C GLY A 163 -3.03 -15.55 -12.19
N PHE A 164 -3.17 -14.25 -12.09
CA PHE A 164 -2.72 -13.31 -13.11
C PHE A 164 -2.15 -12.05 -12.47
N LYS A 165 -1.26 -11.37 -13.20
CA LYS A 165 -0.81 -10.02 -12.91
C LYS A 165 -1.69 -9.04 -13.66
N SER A 166 -1.89 -7.86 -13.10
CA SER A 166 -2.73 -6.83 -13.69
C SER A 166 -2.22 -5.44 -13.40
N GLU A 167 -2.68 -4.51 -14.21
CA GLU A 167 -2.54 -3.08 -13.99
C GLU A 167 -3.92 -2.43 -13.92
N ASP A 168 -3.98 -1.26 -13.31
CA ASP A 168 -5.20 -0.48 -13.18
C ASP A 168 -5.67 -0.02 -14.56
N TYR A 169 -6.95 -0.23 -14.85
CA TYR A 169 -7.57 0.17 -16.11
C TYR A 169 -8.83 1.00 -15.83
N PRO A 170 -8.86 2.29 -16.18
CA PRO A 170 -10.06 3.11 -16.01
C PRO A 170 -11.14 2.71 -17.01
N MET A 171 -12.35 2.43 -16.51
CA MET A 171 -13.50 2.03 -17.33
C MET A 171 -14.67 3.00 -17.12
N GLY A 172 -14.57 4.18 -17.73
CA GLY A 172 -15.54 5.26 -17.54
C GLY A 172 -15.54 5.80 -16.11
N LYS A 173 -16.66 5.64 -15.39
CA LYS A 173 -16.78 6.02 -13.96
C LYS A 173 -16.39 4.89 -13.00
N ASN A 174 -16.07 3.71 -13.53
CA ASN A 174 -15.73 2.52 -12.77
C ASN A 174 -14.25 2.18 -12.96
N ALA A 175 -13.74 1.30 -12.09
CA ALA A 175 -12.43 0.68 -12.21
C ALA A 175 -12.52 -0.68 -12.90
N ALA A 176 -11.42 -1.11 -13.48
CA ALA A 176 -11.20 -2.45 -14.00
C ALA A 176 -9.71 -2.80 -13.88
N LEU A 177 -9.36 -4.05 -14.10
CA LEU A 177 -7.98 -4.54 -14.10
C LEU A 177 -7.66 -5.08 -15.49
N ARG A 178 -6.61 -4.55 -16.13
CA ARG A 178 -6.07 -5.15 -17.36
C ARG A 178 -5.12 -6.26 -16.98
N VAL A 179 -5.39 -7.47 -17.45
CA VAL A 179 -4.47 -8.61 -17.27
C VAL A 179 -3.21 -8.37 -18.10
N THR A 180 -2.06 -8.35 -17.45
CA THR A 180 -0.75 -8.19 -18.11
C THR A 180 -0.09 -9.53 -18.35
N GLU A 181 -0.24 -10.48 -17.42
CA GLU A 181 0.35 -11.80 -17.47
C GLU A 181 -0.57 -12.81 -16.77
N VAL A 182 -0.62 -14.04 -17.24
CA VAL A 182 -1.34 -15.16 -16.60
C VAL A 182 -0.32 -16.17 -16.13
N ASP A 183 -0.40 -16.56 -14.86
CA ASP A 183 0.53 -17.50 -14.26
C ASP A 183 0.26 -18.92 -14.78
N PRO A 184 1.28 -19.66 -15.24
CA PRO A 184 1.10 -21.04 -15.69
C PRO A 184 0.54 -21.95 -14.60
N GLY A 185 -0.38 -22.85 -14.95
CA GLY A 185 -1.03 -23.77 -14.01
C GLY A 185 -2.05 -23.11 -13.07
N SER A 186 -2.33 -21.84 -13.26
CA SER A 186 -3.23 -21.08 -12.38
C SER A 186 -4.72 -21.31 -12.68
N PRO A 187 -5.62 -20.97 -11.74
CA PRO A 187 -7.05 -20.96 -12.00
C PRO A 187 -7.46 -20.05 -13.16
N ALA A 188 -6.76 -18.93 -13.36
CA ALA A 188 -7.01 -18.02 -14.48
C ALA A 188 -6.68 -18.67 -15.84
N GLU A 189 -5.53 -19.35 -15.93
CA GLU A 189 -5.16 -20.08 -17.13
C GLU A 189 -6.16 -21.19 -17.44
N ALA A 190 -6.50 -22.00 -16.45
CA ALA A 190 -7.49 -23.08 -16.58
C ALA A 190 -8.88 -22.58 -17.00
N ALA A 191 -9.26 -21.37 -16.57
CA ALA A 191 -10.50 -20.70 -16.96
C ALA A 191 -10.41 -20.01 -18.34
N GLY A 192 -9.23 -19.98 -18.97
CA GLY A 192 -9.01 -19.35 -20.27
C GLY A 192 -8.94 -17.82 -20.23
N ILE A 193 -8.59 -17.21 -19.10
CA ILE A 193 -8.25 -15.79 -19.01
C ILE A 193 -6.93 -15.57 -19.76
N LYS A 194 -6.78 -14.44 -20.44
CA LYS A 194 -5.63 -14.14 -21.30
C LYS A 194 -5.06 -12.75 -21.03
N PRO A 195 -3.80 -12.50 -21.36
CA PRO A 195 -3.26 -11.15 -21.39
C PRO A 195 -4.12 -10.22 -22.25
N ASN A 196 -4.25 -8.97 -21.83
CA ASN A 196 -5.12 -7.92 -22.38
C ASN A 196 -6.63 -8.09 -22.10
N ASP A 197 -7.07 -9.10 -21.39
CA ASP A 197 -8.42 -9.12 -20.84
C ASP A 197 -8.61 -7.99 -19.83
N ILE A 198 -9.78 -7.36 -19.85
CA ILE A 198 -10.12 -6.29 -18.90
C ILE A 198 -11.17 -6.83 -17.94
N VAL A 199 -10.74 -7.19 -16.73
CA VAL A 199 -11.60 -7.74 -15.68
C VAL A 199 -12.29 -6.58 -14.95
N PHE A 200 -13.62 -6.57 -14.89
CA PHE A 200 -14.42 -5.52 -14.25
C PHE A 200 -15.39 -6.03 -13.19
N SER A 201 -15.51 -7.36 -13.01
CA SER A 201 -16.35 -7.98 -11.99
C SER A 201 -15.82 -9.35 -11.61
N VAL A 202 -15.81 -9.66 -10.31
CA VAL A 202 -15.48 -10.97 -9.76
C VAL A 202 -16.55 -11.36 -8.74
N ALA A 203 -17.05 -12.59 -8.79
CA ALA A 203 -18.10 -13.12 -7.91
C ALA A 203 -19.34 -12.21 -7.84
N GLY A 204 -19.68 -11.56 -8.98
CA GLY A 204 -20.80 -10.63 -9.09
C GLY A 204 -20.57 -9.25 -8.46
N LYS A 205 -19.37 -8.96 -7.92
CA LYS A 205 -18.98 -7.64 -7.45
C LYS A 205 -18.27 -6.88 -8.56
N LYS A 206 -18.87 -5.78 -9.04
CA LYS A 206 -18.26 -4.85 -9.99
C LYS A 206 -17.36 -3.88 -9.27
N PHE A 207 -16.24 -3.50 -9.90
CA PHE A 207 -15.30 -2.56 -9.33
C PHE A 207 -15.76 -1.12 -9.59
N LYS A 208 -15.98 -0.35 -8.55
CA LYS A 208 -16.15 1.11 -8.63
C LYS A 208 -14.82 1.81 -8.43
N GLN A 209 -13.95 1.22 -7.63
CA GLN A 209 -12.58 1.61 -7.33
C GLN A 209 -11.71 0.35 -7.27
N TYR A 210 -10.40 0.50 -7.34
CA TYR A 210 -9.48 -0.64 -7.40
C TYR A 210 -9.52 -1.51 -6.12
N ASP A 211 -9.77 -0.90 -4.96
CA ASP A 211 -9.86 -1.63 -3.69
C ASP A 211 -11.04 -2.62 -3.63
N ASP A 212 -12.07 -2.43 -4.44
CA ASP A 212 -13.20 -3.39 -4.53
C ASP A 212 -12.78 -4.79 -4.99
N TYR A 213 -11.59 -4.92 -5.56
CA TYR A 213 -11.01 -6.21 -5.93
C TYR A 213 -10.78 -7.11 -4.71
N LEU A 214 -10.31 -6.56 -3.59
CA LEU A 214 -10.08 -7.33 -2.36
C LEU A 214 -11.38 -7.93 -1.83
N ASP A 215 -12.44 -7.13 -1.73
CA ASP A 215 -13.76 -7.61 -1.33
C ASP A 215 -14.32 -8.67 -2.29
N ALA A 216 -14.05 -8.50 -3.60
CA ALA A 216 -14.49 -9.45 -4.60
C ALA A 216 -13.78 -10.81 -4.47
N THR A 217 -12.47 -10.81 -4.14
CA THR A 217 -11.71 -12.05 -3.88
C THR A 217 -12.13 -12.73 -2.59
N ALA A 218 -12.46 -11.97 -1.53
CA ALA A 218 -13.03 -12.51 -0.31
C ALA A 218 -14.40 -13.16 -0.56
N LYS A 219 -15.27 -12.51 -1.35
CA LYS A 219 -16.56 -13.08 -1.75
C LYS A 219 -16.41 -14.33 -2.60
N ALA A 220 -15.44 -14.35 -3.54
CA ALA A 220 -15.12 -15.50 -4.37
C ALA A 220 -14.67 -16.71 -3.54
N ALA A 221 -14.05 -16.48 -2.38
CA ALA A 221 -13.58 -17.53 -1.48
C ALA A 221 -14.70 -18.37 -0.85
N GLN A 222 -15.94 -17.90 -0.88
CA GLN A 222 -17.08 -18.55 -0.22
C GLN A 222 -17.68 -19.70 -1.02
N THR A 223 -17.37 -19.80 -2.31
CA THR A 223 -17.93 -20.83 -3.20
C THR A 223 -16.83 -21.63 -3.88
N PRO A 224 -17.05 -22.91 -4.24
CA PRO A 224 -16.06 -23.73 -4.94
C PRO A 224 -15.65 -23.16 -6.31
N THR A 225 -16.55 -22.43 -6.95
CA THR A 225 -16.32 -21.74 -8.23
C THR A 225 -16.95 -20.36 -8.19
N TYR A 226 -16.43 -19.44 -8.96
CA TYR A 226 -16.97 -18.09 -9.07
C TYR A 226 -16.87 -17.58 -10.52
N VAL A 227 -17.71 -16.60 -10.86
CA VAL A 227 -17.72 -16.01 -12.19
C VAL A 227 -16.85 -14.76 -12.22
N VAL A 228 -16.01 -14.65 -13.24
CA VAL A 228 -15.28 -13.44 -13.60
C VAL A 228 -15.91 -12.87 -14.87
N GLU A 229 -16.31 -11.59 -14.82
CA GLU A 229 -16.77 -10.86 -16.00
C GLU A 229 -15.64 -9.98 -16.52
N LEU A 230 -15.34 -10.12 -17.80
CA LEU A 230 -14.24 -9.42 -18.45
C LEU A 230 -14.63 -8.94 -19.86
N MET A 231 -13.85 -8.02 -20.41
CA MET A 231 -13.91 -7.63 -21.82
C MET A 231 -12.70 -8.23 -22.54
N ARG A 232 -12.95 -8.88 -23.67
CA ARG A 232 -11.93 -9.37 -24.61
C ARG A 232 -12.27 -8.86 -26.00
N ASP A 233 -11.36 -8.17 -26.65
CA ASP A 233 -11.56 -7.58 -28.00
C ASP A 233 -12.84 -6.74 -28.10
N GLY A 234 -13.12 -5.96 -27.05
CA GLY A 234 -14.32 -5.10 -26.96
C GLY A 234 -15.64 -5.85 -26.70
N LYS A 235 -15.62 -7.18 -26.49
CA LYS A 235 -16.80 -7.99 -26.22
C LYS A 235 -16.84 -8.47 -24.77
N PRO A 236 -17.99 -8.37 -24.09
CA PRO A 236 -18.14 -8.91 -22.74
C PRO A 236 -18.11 -10.44 -22.75
N LEU A 237 -17.38 -11.01 -21.81
CA LEU A 237 -17.23 -12.45 -21.62
C LEU A 237 -17.39 -12.78 -20.13
N LYS A 238 -17.98 -13.94 -19.84
CA LYS A 238 -18.04 -14.51 -18.49
C LYS A 238 -17.29 -15.82 -18.49
N VAL A 239 -16.36 -15.95 -17.56
CA VAL A 239 -15.61 -17.19 -17.35
C VAL A 239 -15.85 -17.70 -15.94
N THR A 240 -15.94 -19.01 -15.79
CA THR A 240 -16.06 -19.66 -14.47
C THR A 240 -14.68 -20.10 -14.01
N VAL A 241 -14.28 -19.64 -12.85
CA VAL A 241 -12.96 -19.90 -12.27
C VAL A 241 -13.13 -20.83 -11.06
N ALA A 242 -12.31 -21.88 -10.96
CA ALA A 242 -12.24 -22.73 -9.81
C ALA A 242 -11.53 -22.00 -8.66
N ARG A 243 -12.06 -22.15 -7.43
CA ARG A 243 -11.44 -21.53 -6.26
C ARG A 243 -10.09 -22.17 -5.95
N ALA A 244 -9.07 -21.35 -5.83
CA ALA A 244 -7.82 -21.72 -5.20
C ALA A 244 -7.42 -20.63 -4.20
N PHE A 245 -6.86 -21.02 -3.08
CA PHE A 245 -6.34 -20.07 -2.11
C PHE A 245 -4.88 -19.76 -2.41
N ARG A 246 -4.48 -18.53 -2.10
CA ARG A 246 -3.07 -18.13 -2.20
C ARG A 246 -2.27 -18.96 -1.19
N PRO A 247 -1.17 -19.61 -1.60
CA PRO A 247 -0.32 -20.31 -0.66
C PRO A 247 0.29 -19.33 0.36
N ASP A 248 0.62 -19.85 1.55
CA ASP A 248 1.36 -19.08 2.53
C ASP A 248 2.67 -18.57 1.91
N TRP A 249 3.09 -17.36 2.31
CA TRP A 249 4.34 -16.79 1.81
C TRP A 249 5.52 -17.48 2.48
N THR A 250 6.19 -18.38 1.76
CA THR A 250 7.26 -19.22 2.31
C THR A 250 8.68 -18.68 2.06
N GLU A 251 8.85 -17.79 1.08
CA GLU A 251 10.13 -17.14 0.80
C GLU A 251 9.92 -15.67 0.46
N VAL A 252 10.67 -14.80 1.14
CA VAL A 252 11.04 -13.52 0.55
C VAL A 252 12.07 -13.86 -0.52
N ALA A 253 11.82 -13.48 -1.77
CA ALA A 253 12.90 -13.44 -2.74
C ALA A 253 14.03 -12.66 -2.07
N LYS A 254 15.09 -13.37 -1.66
CA LYS A 254 16.30 -12.73 -1.18
C LYS A 254 16.64 -11.71 -2.27
N PRO A 255 16.79 -10.41 -1.96
CA PRO A 255 17.23 -9.48 -2.98
C PRO A 255 18.44 -10.14 -3.61
N ALA A 256 18.43 -10.33 -4.94
CA ALA A 256 19.57 -10.88 -5.63
C ALA A 256 20.77 -10.10 -5.09
N PRO A 257 21.82 -10.78 -4.58
CA PRO A 257 22.97 -10.06 -4.10
C PRO A 257 23.32 -9.14 -5.26
N ASP A 258 23.42 -7.84 -4.96
CA ASP A 258 23.76 -6.85 -5.98
C ASP A 258 24.92 -7.42 -6.79
N THR A 259 24.59 -8.04 -7.91
CA THR A 259 25.53 -8.41 -8.96
C THR A 259 25.77 -7.18 -9.85
N THR A 260 25.63 -6.01 -9.28
CA THR A 260 26.52 -4.94 -9.69
C THR A 260 27.88 -5.49 -9.33
N PRO A 261 28.77 -5.81 -10.32
CA PRO A 261 30.14 -6.09 -10.00
C PRO A 261 30.50 -4.94 -9.11
N ALA A 262 30.95 -5.19 -7.90
CA ALA A 262 31.60 -4.19 -7.09
C ALA A 262 32.64 -3.62 -8.04
N ALA A 263 32.22 -2.62 -8.83
CA ALA A 263 33.11 -1.63 -9.36
C ALA A 263 33.77 -1.21 -8.07
N ALA A 264 34.96 -1.80 -7.87
CA ALA A 264 35.76 -1.58 -6.70
C ALA A 264 35.47 -0.12 -6.35
N ILE A 265 34.72 0.09 -5.26
CA ILE A 265 34.71 1.37 -4.62
C ILE A 265 36.18 1.46 -4.27
N LYS A 266 36.96 2.04 -5.19
CA LYS A 266 38.19 2.70 -4.80
C LYS A 266 37.69 3.57 -3.69
N GLU A 267 37.93 3.09 -2.47
CA GLU A 267 37.89 3.91 -1.30
C GLU A 267 38.57 5.20 -1.75
N VAL A 268 37.74 6.20 -2.06
CA VAL A 268 38.25 7.54 -2.31
C VAL A 268 38.70 7.93 -0.93
N ALA A 269 39.96 7.59 -0.66
CA ALA A 269 40.66 8.06 0.51
C ALA A 269 40.31 9.53 0.61
N ALA A 270 39.79 9.95 1.77
CA ALA A 270 39.52 11.35 2.03
C ALA A 270 40.72 12.14 1.51
N PRO A 271 40.52 13.16 0.67
CA PRO A 271 41.62 13.83 0.00
C PRO A 271 42.66 14.18 1.06
N SER A 272 43.90 13.74 0.85
CA SER A 272 44.95 13.98 1.82
C SER A 272 45.14 15.50 1.92
N VAL A 273 45.55 15.99 3.10
CA VAL A 273 45.86 17.42 3.29
C VAL A 273 46.82 17.92 2.17
N ALA A 274 47.68 17.01 1.66
CA ALA A 274 48.55 17.28 0.52
C ALA A 274 47.78 17.54 -0.80
N ASP A 275 46.72 16.76 -1.07
CA ASP A 275 45.90 16.95 -2.28
C ASP A 275 45.08 18.25 -2.23
N GLU A 276 44.60 18.60 -1.03
CA GLU A 276 43.88 19.87 -0.83
C GLU A 276 44.81 21.06 -0.97
N LEU A 277 46.07 20.99 -0.45
CA LEU A 277 47.09 22.02 -0.65
C LEU A 277 47.48 22.17 -2.12
N ALA A 278 47.59 21.06 -2.87
CA ALA A 278 47.86 21.09 -4.32
C ALA A 278 46.72 21.78 -5.09
N LYS A 279 45.43 21.54 -4.71
CA LYS A 279 44.28 22.24 -5.30
C LYS A 279 44.31 23.74 -5.01
N LEU A 280 44.60 24.12 -3.76
CA LEU A 280 44.70 25.52 -3.38
C LEU A 280 45.83 26.22 -4.11
N ALA A 281 47.01 25.57 -4.30
CA ALA A 281 48.13 26.11 -5.06
C ALA A 281 47.72 26.35 -6.52
N LYS A 282 47.02 25.40 -7.13
CA LYS A 282 46.51 25.56 -8.50
C LYS A 282 45.53 26.72 -8.62
N LEU A 283 44.58 26.87 -7.68
CA LEU A 283 43.65 28.00 -7.71
C LEU A 283 44.33 29.36 -7.55
N ARG A 284 45.45 29.44 -6.83
CA ARG A 284 46.29 30.63 -6.78
C ARG A 284 47.00 30.88 -8.11
N ASP A 285 47.60 29.84 -8.69
CA ASP A 285 48.32 29.95 -9.96
C ASP A 285 47.37 30.29 -11.12
N ASP A 286 46.13 29.84 -11.07
CA ASP A 286 45.04 30.17 -12.01
C ASP A 286 44.44 31.58 -11.76
N GLY A 287 44.95 32.33 -10.76
CA GLY A 287 44.47 33.68 -10.41
C GLY A 287 43.09 33.74 -9.75
N VAL A 288 42.56 32.64 -9.31
CA VAL A 288 41.26 32.55 -8.64
C VAL A 288 41.34 32.89 -7.14
N LEU A 289 42.53 32.65 -6.54
CA LEU A 289 42.86 33.03 -5.17
C LEU A 289 44.04 34.00 -5.16
N THR A 290 43.97 35.00 -4.30
CA THR A 290 45.11 35.87 -4.02
C THR A 290 46.10 35.16 -3.09
N ASP A 291 47.34 35.57 -3.07
CA ASP A 291 48.38 35.02 -2.17
C ASP A 291 47.97 35.09 -0.70
N ALA A 292 47.30 36.15 -0.29
CA ALA A 292 46.79 36.30 1.09
C ALA A 292 45.69 35.31 1.44
N GLU A 293 44.76 35.02 0.51
CA GLU A 293 43.69 34.03 0.68
C GLU A 293 44.25 32.62 0.67
N PHE A 294 45.23 32.33 -0.19
CA PHE A 294 45.95 31.07 -0.19
C PHE A 294 46.61 30.79 1.14
N ASP A 295 47.35 31.74 1.69
CA ASP A 295 48.06 31.62 2.99
C ASP A 295 47.08 31.45 4.15
N ALA A 296 45.94 32.12 4.13
CA ALA A 296 44.88 31.97 5.11
C ALA A 296 44.28 30.55 5.10
N GLN A 297 43.93 30.02 3.91
CA GLN A 297 43.38 28.68 3.76
C GLN A 297 44.42 27.59 4.07
N LYS A 298 45.67 27.77 3.67
CA LYS A 298 46.78 26.87 4.02
C LYS A 298 46.98 26.75 5.54
N LYS A 299 46.96 27.85 6.29
CA LYS A 299 47.02 27.82 7.74
C LYS A 299 45.86 27.06 8.37
N LYS A 300 44.65 27.30 7.87
CA LYS A 300 43.46 26.61 8.36
C LYS A 300 43.51 25.09 8.12
N LEU A 301 43.99 24.66 6.94
CA LEU A 301 44.18 23.26 6.58
C LEU A 301 45.24 22.54 7.41
N LEU A 302 46.32 23.29 7.78
CA LEU A 302 47.40 22.76 8.57
C LEU A 302 47.17 22.90 10.10
N GLY A 303 46.04 23.51 10.50
CA GLY A 303 45.71 23.70 11.92
C GLY A 303 46.58 24.72 12.64
N LEU A 304 47.13 25.70 11.87
CA LEU A 304 48.07 26.74 12.35
C LEU A 304 47.34 28.06 12.59
#